data_e9563760379a2ed90720c438331d6ec4
#
_entry.id   e9563760379a2ed90720c438331d6ec4
#
_cell.length_a   1.000
_cell.length_b   1.000
_cell.length_c   1.000
_cell.angle_alpha   90.00
_cell.angle_beta   90.00
_cell.angle_gamma   90.00
#
_symmetry.space_group_name_H-M   'P 1'
#
loop_
_entity.id
_entity.type
_entity.pdbx_description
1 polymer ?
#
loop_
_entity_poly.entity_id
_entity_poly.type
_entity_poly.pdbx_seq_one_letter_code
_entity_poly.pdbx_strand_id
1 'polypeptide(L)'
;MGVEENIRQQRELYGEPLGELVRRATAPLGLTQARTATVLGLSPAMLSHLMTGQRVKIANPIALARLHALIDLGAEAGGLTTSQINERLDEIRELSSELTTGSRAAAVEGGAAVRGVLRAVASGRELQQAVDALRDVAPGLAEVLQIYGSGTDEEMRAHFASVRHLL
;
A
#
# COMPACT_ATOMS: atom_id res chain seq x y z
N MET A 1 -17.52 7.79 -17.42
CA MET A 1 -16.56 8.63 -16.69
C MET A 1 -15.43 9.01 -17.64
N GLY A 2 -15.03 10.29 -17.64
CA GLY A 2 -13.94 10.77 -18.49
C GLY A 2 -12.55 10.43 -17.91
N VAL A 3 -11.53 10.43 -18.76
CA VAL A 3 -10.13 10.18 -18.36
C VAL A 3 -9.67 11.14 -17.24
N GLU A 4 -10.06 12.42 -17.33
CA GLU A 4 -9.71 13.43 -16.32
C GLU A 4 -10.26 13.09 -14.92
N GLU A 5 -11.51 12.62 -14.86
CA GLU A 5 -12.15 12.18 -13.65
C GLU A 5 -11.45 10.96 -13.04
N ASN A 6 -11.08 9.99 -13.89
CA ASN A 6 -10.32 8.81 -13.45
C ASN A 6 -8.94 9.19 -12.92
N ILE A 7 -8.25 10.13 -13.55
CA ILE A 7 -6.94 10.63 -13.08
C ILE A 7 -7.09 11.36 -11.74
N ARG A 8 -8.16 12.11 -11.53
CA ARG A 8 -8.44 12.74 -10.24
C ARG A 8 -8.62 11.69 -9.15
N GLN A 9 -9.42 10.64 -9.42
CA GLN A 9 -9.59 9.53 -8.49
C GLN A 9 -8.30 8.74 -8.25
N GLN A 10 -7.44 8.59 -9.25
CA GLN A 10 -6.11 8.01 -9.05
C GLN A 10 -5.28 8.83 -8.06
N ARG A 11 -5.30 10.17 -8.15
CA ARG A 11 -4.61 11.03 -7.19
C ARG A 11 -5.15 10.87 -5.77
N GLU A 12 -6.44 10.71 -5.61
CA GLU A 12 -7.07 10.46 -4.29
C GLU A 12 -6.65 9.10 -3.72
N LEU A 13 -6.53 8.05 -4.56
CA LEU A 13 -6.20 6.69 -4.14
C LEU A 13 -4.70 6.46 -3.95
N TYR A 14 -3.85 7.06 -4.80
CA TYR A 14 -2.42 6.74 -4.87
C TYR A 14 -1.51 7.97 -4.61
N GLY A 15 -2.09 9.14 -4.36
CA GLY A 15 -1.35 10.38 -4.19
C GLY A 15 -0.93 11.07 -5.49
N GLU A 16 -0.84 10.33 -6.59
CA GLU A 16 -0.45 10.80 -7.92
C GLU A 16 -1.11 9.94 -9.03
N PRO A 17 -1.15 10.40 -10.30
CA PRO A 17 -1.62 9.56 -11.40
C PRO A 17 -0.77 8.28 -11.55
N LEU A 18 -1.42 7.13 -11.78
CA LEU A 18 -0.72 5.85 -11.93
C LEU A 18 0.34 5.87 -13.03
N GLY A 19 0.13 6.64 -14.11
CA GLY A 19 1.14 6.78 -15.16
C GLY A 19 2.43 7.46 -14.67
N GLU A 20 2.34 8.43 -13.78
CA GLU A 20 3.48 9.11 -13.18
C GLU A 20 4.15 8.20 -12.13
N LEU A 21 3.35 7.59 -11.27
CA LEU A 21 3.81 6.64 -10.25
C LEU A 21 4.62 5.49 -10.87
N VAL A 22 4.06 4.83 -11.89
CA VAL A 22 4.73 3.71 -12.57
C VAL A 22 6.02 4.17 -13.25
N ARG A 23 6.02 5.31 -13.97
CA ARG A 23 7.25 5.82 -14.61
C ARG A 23 8.32 6.15 -13.58
N ARG A 24 7.96 6.80 -12.48
CA ARG A 24 8.90 7.13 -11.40
C ARG A 24 9.51 5.88 -10.77
N ALA A 25 8.72 4.83 -10.57
CA ALA A 25 9.20 3.58 -10.02
C ALA A 25 10.12 2.80 -10.98
N THR A 26 9.84 2.85 -12.28
CA THR A 26 10.50 1.98 -13.28
C THR A 26 11.66 2.64 -14.02
N ALA A 27 11.69 3.97 -14.12
CA ALA A 27 12.77 4.70 -14.80
C ALA A 27 14.18 4.42 -14.22
N PRO A 28 14.39 4.42 -12.89
CA PRO A 28 15.69 4.08 -12.31
C PRO A 28 16.12 2.63 -12.56
N LEU A 29 15.16 1.75 -12.83
CA LEU A 29 15.37 0.32 -13.09
C LEU A 29 15.58 0.01 -14.58
N GLY A 30 15.43 1.01 -15.47
CA GLY A 30 15.53 0.82 -16.92
C GLY A 30 14.44 -0.10 -17.50
N LEU A 31 13.26 -0.18 -16.86
CA LEU A 31 12.21 -1.09 -17.28
C LEU A 31 11.37 -0.48 -18.41
N THR A 32 11.12 -1.28 -19.45
CA THR A 32 10.11 -0.96 -20.46
C THR A 32 8.70 -1.18 -19.91
N GLN A 33 7.69 -0.53 -20.50
CA GLN A 33 6.30 -0.75 -20.11
C GLN A 33 5.87 -2.22 -20.23
N ALA A 34 6.32 -2.92 -21.28
CA ALA A 34 6.02 -4.34 -21.47
C ALA A 34 6.62 -5.21 -20.34
N ARG A 35 7.88 -4.96 -19.97
CA ARG A 35 8.52 -5.67 -18.86
C ARG A 35 7.88 -5.33 -17.52
N THR A 36 7.49 -4.07 -17.32
CA THR A 36 6.73 -3.65 -16.13
C THR A 36 5.40 -4.38 -16.02
N ALA A 37 4.64 -4.51 -17.12
CA ALA A 37 3.39 -5.28 -17.14
C ALA A 37 3.63 -6.73 -16.73
N THR A 38 4.70 -7.37 -17.25
CA THR A 38 5.09 -8.74 -16.88
C THR A 38 5.40 -8.87 -15.39
N VAL A 39 6.18 -7.93 -14.83
CA VAL A 39 6.53 -7.93 -13.39
C VAL A 39 5.28 -7.79 -12.53
N LEU A 40 4.37 -6.89 -12.90
CA LEU A 40 3.12 -6.66 -12.18
C LEU A 40 2.09 -7.79 -12.35
N GLY A 41 2.29 -8.69 -13.34
CA GLY A 41 1.30 -9.71 -13.67
C GLY A 41 0.05 -9.15 -14.35
N LEU A 42 0.22 -8.05 -15.09
CA LEU A 42 -0.84 -7.39 -15.88
C LEU A 42 -0.59 -7.60 -17.37
N SER A 43 -1.67 -7.57 -18.17
CA SER A 43 -1.49 -7.45 -19.61
C SER A 43 -0.94 -6.06 -19.99
N PRO A 44 -0.16 -5.93 -21.07
CA PRO A 44 0.32 -4.63 -21.55
C PRO A 44 -0.82 -3.61 -21.79
N ALA A 45 -1.95 -4.08 -22.31
CA ALA A 45 -3.14 -3.25 -22.52
C ALA A 45 -3.73 -2.75 -21.19
N MET A 46 -3.82 -3.62 -20.16
CA MET A 46 -4.31 -3.24 -18.84
C MET A 46 -3.41 -2.18 -18.20
N LEU A 47 -2.09 -2.39 -18.23
CA LEU A 47 -1.14 -1.41 -17.71
C LEU A 47 -1.25 -0.08 -18.47
N SER A 48 -1.39 -0.11 -19.79
CA SER A 48 -1.60 1.09 -20.60
C SER A 48 -2.87 1.84 -20.20
N HIS A 49 -3.99 1.15 -20.01
CA HIS A 49 -5.25 1.75 -19.58
C HIS A 49 -5.16 2.40 -18.19
N LEU A 50 -4.42 1.79 -17.26
CA LEU A 50 -4.16 2.35 -15.94
C LEU A 50 -3.29 3.62 -16.04
N MET A 51 -2.21 3.56 -16.83
CA MET A 51 -1.27 4.67 -16.98
C MET A 51 -1.85 5.86 -17.73
N THR A 52 -2.82 5.66 -18.60
CA THR A 52 -3.50 6.71 -19.38
C THR A 52 -4.79 7.22 -18.74
N GLY A 53 -5.15 6.71 -17.57
CA GLY A 53 -6.37 7.12 -16.88
C GLY A 53 -7.66 6.54 -17.48
N GLN A 54 -7.58 5.54 -18.34
CA GLN A 54 -8.77 4.83 -18.85
C GLN A 54 -9.37 3.90 -17.78
N ARG A 55 -8.57 3.56 -16.75
CA ARG A 55 -9.00 2.84 -15.55
C ARG A 55 -8.52 3.56 -14.30
N VAL A 56 -9.34 3.53 -13.25
CA VAL A 56 -9.07 4.23 -11.99
C VAL A 56 -8.09 3.45 -11.12
N LYS A 57 -8.29 2.15 -10.95
CA LYS A 57 -7.59 1.36 -9.93
C LYS A 57 -7.09 0.02 -10.43
N ILE A 58 -6.04 -0.45 -9.77
CA ILE A 58 -5.55 -1.82 -9.89
C ILE A 58 -6.47 -2.71 -9.04
N ALA A 59 -7.32 -3.51 -9.70
CA ALA A 59 -8.26 -4.39 -9.00
C ALA A 59 -7.60 -5.65 -8.43
N ASN A 60 -6.45 -6.06 -8.99
CA ASN A 60 -5.74 -7.25 -8.54
C ASN A 60 -4.83 -6.90 -7.35
N PRO A 61 -5.07 -7.43 -6.15
CA PRO A 61 -4.27 -7.13 -4.96
C PRO A 61 -2.81 -7.59 -5.08
N ILE A 62 -2.54 -8.65 -5.83
CA ILE A 62 -1.17 -9.13 -6.09
C ILE A 62 -0.43 -8.11 -6.97
N ALA A 63 -1.08 -7.61 -8.02
CA ALA A 63 -0.49 -6.58 -8.88
C ALA A 63 -0.23 -5.28 -8.10
N LEU A 64 -1.10 -4.91 -7.16
CA LEU A 64 -0.91 -3.75 -6.28
C LEU A 64 0.29 -3.96 -5.34
N ALA A 65 0.40 -5.13 -4.71
CA ALA A 65 1.54 -5.46 -3.84
C ALA A 65 2.88 -5.46 -4.62
N ARG A 66 2.88 -6.00 -5.85
CA ARG A 66 4.04 -5.94 -6.75
C ARG A 66 4.40 -4.52 -7.15
N LEU A 67 3.40 -3.64 -7.34
CA LEU A 67 3.66 -2.23 -7.63
C LEU A 67 4.33 -1.54 -6.44
N HIS A 68 3.90 -1.78 -5.21
CA HIS A 68 4.55 -1.23 -4.02
C HIS A 68 6.00 -1.72 -3.92
N ALA A 69 6.25 -3.01 -4.06
CA ALA A 69 7.61 -3.56 -4.06
C ALA A 69 8.49 -2.98 -5.19
N LEU A 70 7.89 -2.68 -6.34
CA LEU A 70 8.59 -2.06 -7.47
C LEU A 70 8.93 -0.59 -7.19
N ILE A 71 8.08 0.15 -6.48
CA ILE A 71 8.34 1.52 -6.01
C ILE A 71 9.53 1.53 -5.06
N ASP A 72 9.56 0.63 -4.09
CA ASP A 72 10.63 0.50 -3.11
C ASP A 72 11.95 0.16 -3.80
N LEU A 73 11.94 -0.81 -4.72
CA LEU A 73 13.11 -1.18 -5.51
C LEU A 73 13.63 -0.01 -6.37
N GLY A 74 12.71 0.76 -6.96
CA GLY A 74 13.08 1.96 -7.74
C GLY A 74 13.76 3.03 -6.89
N ALA A 75 13.34 3.18 -5.64
CA ALA A 75 13.98 4.10 -4.68
C ALA A 75 15.40 3.64 -4.26
N GLU A 76 15.63 2.33 -4.21
CA GLU A 76 16.93 1.71 -3.86
C GLU A 76 17.87 1.55 -5.05
N ALA A 77 17.41 1.74 -6.28
CA ALA A 77 18.11 1.38 -7.52
C ALA A 77 19.52 1.99 -7.65
N GLY A 78 19.75 3.19 -7.12
CA GLY A 78 21.03 3.87 -7.19
C GLY A 78 22.18 3.16 -6.45
N GLY A 79 21.87 2.25 -5.52
CA GLY A 79 22.83 1.46 -4.76
C GLY A 79 22.98 0.01 -5.24
N LEU A 80 22.21 -0.41 -6.26
CA LEU A 80 22.14 -1.79 -6.72
C LEU A 80 22.83 -2.00 -8.06
N THR A 81 23.43 -3.18 -8.22
CA THR A 81 23.93 -3.64 -9.53
C THR A 81 22.78 -4.14 -10.39
N THR A 82 22.99 -4.21 -11.70
CA THR A 82 21.98 -4.76 -12.65
C THR A 82 21.57 -6.20 -12.29
N SER A 83 22.49 -7.02 -11.79
CA SER A 83 22.20 -8.39 -11.35
C SER A 83 21.26 -8.39 -10.15
N GLN A 84 21.55 -7.59 -9.14
CA GLN A 84 20.72 -7.44 -7.95
C GLN A 84 19.31 -6.92 -8.30
N ILE A 85 19.21 -5.95 -9.21
CA ILE A 85 17.92 -5.46 -9.71
C ILE A 85 17.13 -6.59 -10.36
N ASN A 86 17.75 -7.41 -11.21
CA ASN A 86 17.08 -8.52 -11.88
C ASN A 86 16.61 -9.58 -10.88
N GLU A 87 17.43 -9.96 -9.90
CA GLU A 87 17.07 -10.89 -8.82
C GLU A 87 15.84 -10.38 -8.04
N ARG A 88 15.85 -9.11 -7.64
CA ARG A 88 14.71 -8.50 -6.94
C ARG A 88 13.45 -8.40 -7.81
N LEU A 89 13.60 -8.17 -9.11
CA LEU A 89 12.46 -8.18 -10.04
C LEU A 89 11.84 -9.58 -10.17
N ASP A 90 12.66 -10.63 -10.15
CA ASP A 90 12.17 -12.01 -10.17
C ASP A 90 11.46 -12.36 -8.84
N GLU A 91 12.00 -11.97 -7.69
CA GLU A 91 11.32 -12.07 -6.40
C GLU A 91 9.95 -11.37 -6.41
N ILE A 92 9.86 -10.15 -6.96
CA ILE A 92 8.59 -9.42 -7.09
C ILE A 92 7.60 -10.19 -7.97
N ARG A 93 8.05 -10.81 -9.05
CA ARG A 93 7.19 -11.63 -9.93
C ARG A 93 6.68 -12.89 -9.23
N GLU A 94 7.46 -13.45 -8.32
CA GLU A 94 7.09 -14.62 -7.52
C GLU A 94 6.19 -14.27 -6.33
N LEU A 95 6.00 -12.99 -6.00
CA LEU A 95 4.96 -12.56 -5.08
C LEU A 95 3.62 -13.09 -5.60
N SER A 96 3.27 -14.27 -5.15
CA SER A 96 2.06 -15.00 -5.52
C SER A 96 1.12 -15.05 -4.32
N SER A 97 0.08 -15.83 -4.41
CA SER A 97 -1.00 -16.01 -3.44
C SER A 97 -0.56 -16.40 -2.00
N GLU A 98 0.72 -16.56 -1.72
CA GLU A 98 1.21 -16.62 -0.33
C GLU A 98 0.87 -15.35 0.46
N LEU A 99 0.59 -14.23 -0.24
CA LEU A 99 0.00 -13.04 0.36
C LEU A 99 -1.38 -13.28 1.01
N THR A 100 -2.04 -14.38 0.74
CA THR A 100 -3.24 -14.75 1.51
C THR A 100 -2.86 -15.22 2.92
N THR A 101 -1.69 -15.82 3.08
CA THR A 101 -1.14 -16.22 4.39
C THR A 101 -0.23 -15.12 4.96
N GLY A 102 0.59 -14.47 4.12
CA GLY A 102 1.42 -13.31 4.49
C GLY A 102 0.62 -12.02 4.76
N SER A 103 -0.57 -11.87 4.15
CA SER A 103 -1.52 -10.78 4.46
C SER A 103 -1.98 -10.80 5.93
N ARG A 104 -1.99 -11.98 6.55
CA ARG A 104 -2.29 -12.12 7.98
C ARG A 104 -1.09 -11.71 8.85
N ALA A 105 0.12 -11.99 8.40
CA ALA A 105 1.37 -11.55 9.06
C ALA A 105 1.59 -10.05 8.85
N ALA A 106 1.43 -9.51 7.64
CA ALA A 106 1.54 -8.08 7.36
C ALA A 106 0.45 -7.25 8.06
N ALA A 107 -0.77 -7.80 8.24
CA ALA A 107 -1.80 -7.17 9.06
C ALA A 107 -1.43 -7.12 10.54
N VAL A 108 -0.76 -8.16 11.04
CA VAL A 108 -0.23 -8.19 12.43
C VAL A 108 0.92 -7.20 12.57
N GLU A 109 1.85 -7.13 11.61
CA GLU A 109 2.98 -6.21 11.62
C GLU A 109 2.53 -4.76 11.46
N GLY A 110 1.61 -4.47 10.53
CA GLY A 110 1.09 -3.12 10.31
C GLY A 110 0.32 -2.59 11.54
N GLY A 111 -0.55 -3.40 12.10
CA GLY A 111 -1.26 -3.05 13.34
C GLY A 111 -0.34 -2.89 14.54
N ALA A 112 0.67 -3.76 14.68
CA ALA A 112 1.68 -3.67 15.75
C ALA A 112 2.56 -2.43 15.60
N ALA A 113 2.90 -2.02 14.37
CA ALA A 113 3.65 -0.80 14.09
C ALA A 113 2.86 0.45 14.53
N VAL A 114 1.57 0.55 14.18
CA VAL A 114 0.70 1.65 14.62
C VAL A 114 0.61 1.69 16.14
N ARG A 115 0.42 0.55 16.78
CA ARG A 115 0.41 0.43 18.25
C ARG A 115 1.74 0.88 18.85
N GLY A 116 2.86 0.48 18.25
CA GLY A 116 4.20 0.87 18.69
C GLY A 116 4.39 2.39 18.66
N VAL A 117 3.98 3.04 17.59
CA VAL A 117 4.03 4.51 17.47
C VAL A 117 3.17 5.19 18.54
N LEU A 118 1.92 4.76 18.71
CA LEU A 118 1.01 5.34 19.71
C LEU A 118 1.58 5.23 21.13
N ARG A 119 2.15 4.07 21.47
CA ARG A 119 2.76 3.85 22.80
C ARG A 119 4.10 4.57 23.00
N ALA A 120 4.79 4.92 21.92
CA ALA A 120 6.02 5.69 21.98
C ALA A 120 5.76 7.19 22.24
N VAL A 121 4.61 7.71 21.78
CA VAL A 121 4.28 9.14 21.85
C VAL A 121 3.31 9.50 22.97
N ALA A 122 2.57 8.51 23.52
CA ALA A 122 1.56 8.74 24.56
C ALA A 122 1.46 7.55 25.53
N SER A 123 1.24 7.85 26.79
CA SER A 123 0.90 6.84 27.80
C SER A 123 -0.53 6.31 27.59
N GLY A 124 -0.83 5.12 28.13
CA GLY A 124 -2.19 4.57 28.05
C GLY A 124 -3.27 5.47 28.62
N ARG A 125 -2.91 6.29 29.64
CA ARG A 125 -3.82 7.28 30.23
C ARG A 125 -4.11 8.44 29.29
N GLU A 126 -3.09 8.97 28.61
CA GLU A 126 -3.24 10.03 27.61
C GLU A 126 -4.03 9.57 26.40
N LEU A 127 -3.80 8.33 25.95
CA LEU A 127 -4.58 7.73 24.87
C LEU A 127 -6.07 7.62 25.25
N GLN A 128 -6.38 7.21 26.48
CA GLN A 128 -7.77 7.14 26.93
C GLN A 128 -8.43 8.51 27.02
N GLN A 129 -7.71 9.53 27.51
CA GLN A 129 -8.20 10.91 27.51
C GLN A 129 -8.45 11.44 26.09
N ALA A 130 -7.58 11.11 25.14
CA ALA A 130 -7.76 11.48 23.74
C ALA A 130 -8.98 10.77 23.12
N VAL A 131 -9.19 9.49 23.42
CA VAL A 131 -10.39 8.73 22.98
C VAL A 131 -11.66 9.41 23.47
N ASP A 132 -11.70 9.77 24.77
CA ASP A 132 -12.88 10.42 25.37
C ASP A 132 -13.14 11.80 24.78
N ALA A 133 -12.09 12.59 24.52
CA ALA A 133 -12.20 13.91 23.91
C ALA A 133 -12.65 13.86 22.43
N LEU A 134 -12.29 12.80 21.71
CA LEU A 134 -12.59 12.67 20.28
C LEU A 134 -13.92 11.96 20.01
N ARG A 135 -14.51 11.32 21.00
CA ARG A 135 -15.70 10.49 20.84
C ARG A 135 -16.86 11.17 20.12
N ASP A 136 -17.09 12.45 20.45
CA ASP A 136 -18.20 13.23 19.88
C ASP A 136 -17.81 14.02 18.63
N VAL A 137 -16.52 14.30 18.46
CA VAL A 137 -16.00 15.16 17.36
C VAL A 137 -15.53 14.32 16.19
N ALA A 138 -14.87 13.19 16.46
CA ALA A 138 -14.28 12.32 15.45
C ALA A 138 -14.34 10.84 15.90
N PRO A 139 -15.54 10.23 15.89
CA PRO A 139 -15.75 8.88 16.45
C PRO A 139 -14.88 7.81 15.80
N GLY A 140 -14.64 7.88 14.48
CA GLY A 140 -13.75 6.94 13.79
C GLY A 140 -12.29 7.05 14.26
N LEU A 141 -11.80 8.23 14.55
CA LEU A 141 -10.44 8.42 15.11
C LEU A 141 -10.37 7.94 16.56
N ALA A 142 -11.42 8.18 17.35
CA ALA A 142 -11.53 7.66 18.71
C ALA A 142 -11.48 6.13 18.73
N GLU A 143 -12.18 5.46 17.80
CA GLU A 143 -12.17 4.01 17.63
C GLU A 143 -10.76 3.49 17.28
N VAL A 144 -10.08 4.12 16.34
CA VAL A 144 -8.69 3.79 15.98
C VAL A 144 -7.77 3.91 17.18
N LEU A 145 -7.81 5.02 17.91
CA LEU A 145 -6.98 5.22 19.11
C LEU A 145 -7.29 4.20 20.21
N GLN A 146 -8.54 3.81 20.38
CA GLN A 146 -8.94 2.81 21.36
C GLN A 146 -8.43 1.42 20.99
N ILE A 147 -8.65 0.98 19.74
CA ILE A 147 -8.27 -0.36 19.26
C ILE A 147 -6.75 -0.51 19.23
N TYR A 148 -6.03 0.45 18.65
CA TYR A 148 -4.56 0.35 18.53
C TYR A 148 -3.83 0.79 19.79
N GLY A 149 -4.39 1.67 20.59
CA GLY A 149 -3.77 2.13 21.85
C GLY A 149 -3.92 1.14 22.98
N SER A 150 -5.13 0.65 23.24
CA SER A 150 -5.48 -0.16 24.40
C SER A 150 -6.25 -1.46 24.11
N GLY A 151 -6.71 -1.68 22.87
CA GLY A 151 -7.43 -2.88 22.48
C GLY A 151 -6.58 -4.14 22.46
N THR A 152 -7.23 -5.28 22.31
CA THR A 152 -6.58 -6.59 22.19
C THR A 152 -5.93 -6.79 20.80
N ASP A 153 -5.05 -7.77 20.68
CA ASP A 153 -4.44 -8.13 19.40
C ASP A 153 -5.47 -8.67 18.39
N GLU A 154 -6.55 -9.24 18.88
CA GLU A 154 -7.65 -9.76 18.06
C GLU A 154 -8.49 -8.61 17.49
N GLU A 155 -8.88 -7.64 18.31
CA GLU A 155 -9.59 -6.42 17.87
C GLU A 155 -8.76 -5.62 16.87
N MET A 156 -7.47 -5.45 17.14
CA MET A 156 -6.53 -4.78 16.23
C MET A 156 -6.47 -5.47 14.87
N ARG A 157 -6.35 -6.81 14.84
CA ARG A 157 -6.32 -7.58 13.59
C ARG A 157 -7.64 -7.49 12.82
N ALA A 158 -8.76 -7.60 13.52
CA ALA A 158 -10.09 -7.52 12.93
C ALA A 158 -10.33 -6.13 12.31
N HIS A 159 -9.99 -5.06 13.03
CA HIS A 159 -10.11 -3.70 12.54
C HIS A 159 -9.16 -3.45 11.34
N PHE A 160 -7.88 -3.84 11.43
CA PHE A 160 -6.95 -3.69 10.32
C PHE A 160 -7.43 -4.43 9.07
N ALA A 161 -7.98 -5.63 9.21
CA ALA A 161 -8.56 -6.38 8.11
C ALA A 161 -9.77 -5.66 7.48
N SER A 162 -10.57 -4.96 8.28
CA SER A 162 -11.75 -4.22 7.79
C SER A 162 -11.39 -2.94 7.02
N VAL A 163 -10.30 -2.26 7.38
CA VAL A 163 -9.90 -0.97 6.78
C VAL A 163 -8.81 -1.11 5.71
N ARG A 164 -8.11 -2.24 5.62
CA ARG A 164 -7.01 -2.44 4.68
C ARG A 164 -7.36 -2.23 3.20
N HIS A 165 -8.65 -2.33 2.86
CA HIS A 165 -9.12 -2.07 1.49
C HIS A 165 -9.11 -0.59 1.13
N LEU A 166 -8.87 0.28 2.12
CA LEU A 166 -8.73 1.72 1.97
C LEU A 166 -7.27 2.15 1.83
N LEU A 167 -6.32 1.23 2.13
CA LEU A 167 -4.88 1.43 2.02
C LEU A 167 -4.37 0.82 0.72
#